data_d13f71544471bf6cf872838b4edc652b
#
_entry.id   d13f71544471bf6cf872838b4edc652b
#
_cell.length_a   1.000
_cell.length_b   1.000
_cell.length_c   1.000
_cell.angle_alpha   90.00
_cell.angle_beta   90.00
_cell.angle_gamma   90.00
#
_symmetry.space_group_name_H-M   'P 1'
#
loop_
_entity.id
_entity.type
_entity.pdbx_description
1 polymer ?
#
loop_
_entity_poly.entity_id
_entity_poly.type
_entity_poly.pdbx_seq_one_letter_code
_entity_poly.pdbx_strand_id
1 'polypeptide(L)'
;MRRAIELAARGLGSTSPNPVVGCVITDASGAVVGEGWHQRTGGPHAEVHALRAAGAAAHGGTAYVTLEPCNHTGRTGPCAQALAGAGITRVVYAVSDPNPQASGGGATLRAAGIDIAAGLLADEAEAGNAAWLTSVRLGRPHVTWKYAATLDGRSAAADGSSRWITSAESRADVHRLRAESDAVLVGGGTLRADDPHLAVRGVEGATQPLRIALDTRAALRPTARILDDAAPTLLVVGEDADTRHLPGVELLRLPLHDGRVGVHDLLTPLFRRGIRSVLLEGGPTLAGAFLEAGAVDRVIGYLAPALLGAGPAALADAGIENISDAQRLDITEAVRIGPDLRITAVPVPVTTSTATKEH
;
A
#
# COMPACT_ATOMS: atom_id res chain seq x y z
N MET A 1 -19.92 1.48 11.83
CA MET A 1 -18.86 0.97 10.95
C MET A 1 -18.15 2.08 10.15
N ARG A 2 -18.83 2.97 9.39
CA ARG A 2 -18.11 4.07 8.65
C ARG A 2 -17.16 4.85 9.55
N ARG A 3 -17.59 5.21 10.76
CA ARG A 3 -16.71 5.88 11.72
C ARG A 3 -15.48 5.05 12.10
N ALA A 4 -15.61 3.74 12.23
CA ALA A 4 -14.46 2.85 12.47
C ALA A 4 -13.50 2.82 11.27
N ILE A 5 -14.01 2.84 10.03
CA ILE A 5 -13.19 2.93 8.80
C ILE A 5 -12.43 4.26 8.72
N GLU A 6 -13.09 5.38 9.05
CA GLU A 6 -12.41 6.70 9.13
C GLU A 6 -11.29 6.72 10.17
N LEU A 7 -11.52 6.08 11.33
CA LEU A 7 -10.50 5.95 12.36
C LEU A 7 -9.33 5.07 11.91
N ALA A 8 -9.61 3.94 11.25
CA ALA A 8 -8.57 3.06 10.70
C ALA A 8 -7.63 3.79 9.76
N ALA A 9 -8.14 4.65 8.88
CA ALA A 9 -7.35 5.42 7.93
C ALA A 9 -6.28 6.33 8.58
N ARG A 10 -6.46 6.73 9.85
CA ARG A 10 -5.46 7.50 10.61
C ARG A 10 -4.18 6.71 10.94
N GLY A 11 -4.23 5.38 10.81
CA GLY A 11 -3.08 4.50 11.02
C GLY A 11 -2.21 4.29 9.78
N LEU A 12 -2.62 4.77 8.60
CA LEU A 12 -1.85 4.61 7.37
C LEU A 12 -0.44 5.20 7.51
N GLY A 13 0.56 4.46 7.01
CA GLY A 13 1.98 4.81 7.11
C GLY A 13 2.63 4.60 8.49
N SER A 14 1.87 4.21 9.53
CA SER A 14 2.40 4.10 10.90
C SER A 14 2.27 2.69 11.50
N THR A 15 1.37 1.86 10.99
CA THR A 15 1.04 0.55 11.59
C THR A 15 1.81 -0.62 11.00
N SER A 16 2.39 -0.47 9.81
CA SER A 16 3.09 -1.56 9.12
C SER A 16 4.14 -2.23 10.01
N PRO A 17 4.27 -3.56 9.95
CA PRO A 17 3.62 -4.52 9.06
C PRO A 17 2.20 -4.96 9.48
N ASN A 18 1.57 -4.29 10.45
CA ASN A 18 0.22 -4.59 10.93
C ASN A 18 -0.85 -3.89 10.06
N PRO A 19 -2.10 -4.41 10.06
CA PRO A 19 -3.21 -3.74 9.37
C PRO A 19 -3.57 -2.40 10.02
N VAL A 20 -4.21 -1.54 9.23
CA VAL A 20 -4.96 -0.41 9.80
C VAL A 20 -6.30 -0.93 10.31
N VAL A 21 -6.59 -0.66 11.58
CA VAL A 21 -7.83 -1.09 12.24
C VAL A 21 -8.42 0.07 13.02
N GLY A 22 -9.74 0.21 12.93
CA GLY A 22 -10.53 1.13 13.74
C GLY A 22 -11.62 0.40 14.51
N CYS A 23 -11.93 0.91 15.68
CA CYS A 23 -12.96 0.37 16.56
C CYS A 23 -13.82 1.49 17.14
N VAL A 24 -15.13 1.28 17.14
CA VAL A 24 -16.13 2.15 17.79
C VAL A 24 -16.96 1.28 18.74
N ILE A 25 -17.12 1.72 19.97
CA ILE A 25 -17.94 1.05 20.98
C ILE A 25 -19.16 1.91 21.29
N THR A 26 -20.32 1.29 21.25
CA THR A 26 -21.56 1.88 21.76
C THR A 26 -21.96 1.21 23.06
N ASP A 27 -22.66 1.93 23.93
CA ASP A 27 -23.30 1.34 25.12
C ASP A 27 -24.54 0.53 24.74
N ALA A 28 -25.24 0.01 25.75
CA ALA A 28 -26.47 -0.76 25.58
C ALA A 28 -27.64 0.06 24.98
N SER A 29 -27.57 1.40 25.04
CA SER A 29 -28.56 2.30 24.42
C SER A 29 -28.27 2.61 22.95
N GLY A 30 -27.05 2.25 22.46
CA GLY A 30 -26.56 2.57 21.13
C GLY A 30 -25.78 3.90 21.05
N ALA A 31 -25.55 4.59 22.16
CA ALA A 31 -24.76 5.80 22.19
C ALA A 31 -23.25 5.46 22.07
N VAL A 32 -22.49 6.22 21.27
CA VAL A 32 -21.03 6.03 21.13
C VAL A 32 -20.35 6.44 22.42
N VAL A 33 -19.63 5.52 23.05
CA VAL A 33 -18.91 5.70 24.32
C VAL A 33 -17.40 5.54 24.20
N GLY A 34 -16.89 4.96 23.11
CA GLY A 34 -15.46 4.79 22.90
C GLY A 34 -15.08 4.68 21.44
N GLU A 35 -13.96 5.30 21.08
CA GLU A 35 -13.36 5.26 19.75
C GLU A 35 -11.88 4.95 19.86
N GLY A 36 -11.33 4.18 18.90
CA GLY A 36 -9.94 3.85 18.86
C GLY A 36 -9.50 3.39 17.49
N TRP A 37 -8.20 3.51 17.22
CA TRP A 37 -7.55 2.94 16.03
C TRP A 37 -6.17 2.42 16.40
N HIS A 38 -5.64 1.51 15.60
CA HIS A 38 -4.26 1.08 15.73
C HIS A 38 -3.35 2.22 15.27
N GLN A 39 -2.59 2.82 16.20
CA GLN A 39 -1.89 4.09 15.96
C GLN A 39 -0.48 3.87 15.40
N ARG A 40 0.20 2.79 15.82
CA ARG A 40 1.57 2.48 15.41
C ARG A 40 1.91 1.03 15.67
N THR A 41 2.85 0.49 14.89
CA THR A 41 3.35 -0.86 15.09
C THR A 41 3.86 -1.07 16.52
N GLY A 42 3.52 -2.23 17.10
CA GLY A 42 3.89 -2.59 18.49
C GLY A 42 3.11 -1.87 19.58
N GLY A 43 2.23 -0.94 19.22
CA GLY A 43 1.30 -0.28 20.15
C GLY A 43 0.02 -1.09 20.38
N PRO A 44 -0.90 -0.60 21.26
CA PRO A 44 -2.20 -1.22 21.47
C PRO A 44 -3.03 -1.26 20.19
N HIS A 45 -3.88 -2.29 20.06
CA HIS A 45 -4.82 -2.42 18.97
C HIS A 45 -6.01 -1.44 19.13
N ALA A 46 -6.79 -1.27 18.06
CA ALA A 46 -7.93 -0.36 18.02
C ALA A 46 -8.95 -0.61 19.13
N GLU A 47 -9.25 -1.88 19.39
CA GLU A 47 -10.21 -2.31 20.42
C GLU A 47 -9.73 -1.89 21.81
N VAL A 48 -8.44 -2.01 22.08
CA VAL A 48 -7.87 -1.60 23.40
C VAL A 48 -8.00 -0.10 23.60
N HIS A 49 -7.76 0.70 22.54
CA HIS A 49 -7.97 2.16 22.63
C HIS A 49 -9.42 2.51 22.83
N ALA A 50 -10.33 1.87 22.07
CA ALA A 50 -11.77 2.11 22.19
C ALA A 50 -12.32 1.69 23.58
N LEU A 51 -11.87 0.53 24.12
CA LEU A 51 -12.24 0.08 25.44
C LEU A 51 -11.74 1.02 26.55
N ARG A 52 -10.51 1.52 26.43
CA ARG A 52 -9.99 2.51 27.39
C ARG A 52 -10.79 3.81 27.37
N ALA A 53 -11.22 4.25 26.19
CA ALA A 53 -12.07 5.44 26.06
C ALA A 53 -13.47 5.22 26.62
N ALA A 54 -14.06 4.05 26.40
CA ALA A 54 -15.39 3.72 26.87
C ALA A 54 -15.46 3.46 28.41
N GLY A 55 -14.38 2.92 28.97
CA GLY A 55 -14.36 2.54 30.39
C GLY A 55 -15.51 1.59 30.74
N ALA A 56 -16.16 1.82 31.88
CA ALA A 56 -17.29 1.00 32.35
C ALA A 56 -18.54 1.07 31.44
N ALA A 57 -18.68 2.12 30.63
CA ALA A 57 -19.80 2.28 29.71
C ALA A 57 -19.80 1.27 28.55
N ALA A 58 -18.69 0.55 28.35
CA ALA A 58 -18.64 -0.53 27.36
C ALA A 58 -19.50 -1.74 27.73
N HIS A 59 -19.78 -1.94 29.02
CA HIS A 59 -20.52 -3.10 29.50
C HIS A 59 -21.94 -3.17 28.90
N GLY A 60 -22.32 -4.33 28.39
CA GLY A 60 -23.61 -4.52 27.69
C GLY A 60 -23.68 -3.94 26.28
N GLY A 61 -22.60 -3.32 25.82
CA GLY A 61 -22.55 -2.58 24.57
C GLY A 61 -22.17 -3.41 23.34
N THR A 62 -22.00 -2.72 22.21
CA THR A 62 -21.61 -3.29 20.91
C THR A 62 -20.28 -2.70 20.45
N ALA A 63 -19.34 -3.54 20.01
CA ALA A 63 -18.11 -3.11 19.34
C ALA A 63 -18.22 -3.27 17.82
N TYR A 64 -17.90 -2.22 17.07
CA TYR A 64 -17.79 -2.20 15.61
C TYR A 64 -16.33 -2.11 15.23
N VAL A 65 -15.79 -3.13 14.56
CA VAL A 65 -14.36 -3.24 14.24
C VAL A 65 -14.18 -3.46 12.74
N THR A 66 -13.22 -2.78 12.12
CA THR A 66 -13.01 -2.90 10.67
C THR A 66 -12.40 -4.23 10.24
N LEU A 67 -11.74 -4.95 11.15
CA LEU A 67 -11.15 -6.27 10.94
C LEU A 67 -11.56 -7.20 12.09
N GLU A 68 -11.65 -8.50 11.85
CA GLU A 68 -11.92 -9.49 12.89
C GLU A 68 -10.98 -9.31 14.09
N PRO A 69 -11.49 -9.20 15.33
CA PRO A 69 -10.66 -9.07 16.53
C PRO A 69 -9.68 -10.22 16.66
N CYS A 70 -8.40 -9.93 16.87
CA CYS A 70 -7.33 -10.94 16.90
C CYS A 70 -7.52 -11.94 18.07
N ASN A 71 -7.06 -13.18 17.82
CA ASN A 71 -7.16 -14.30 18.78
C ASN A 71 -5.79 -14.82 19.24
N HIS A 72 -4.69 -14.17 18.90
CA HIS A 72 -3.35 -14.56 19.28
C HIS A 72 -2.81 -13.68 20.42
N THR A 73 -1.94 -14.26 21.25
CA THR A 73 -1.18 -13.52 22.24
C THR A 73 0.10 -12.98 21.59
N GLY A 74 0.12 -11.69 21.32
CA GLY A 74 1.29 -10.96 20.86
C GLY A 74 1.95 -10.16 22.00
N ARG A 75 2.35 -8.91 21.71
CA ARG A 75 2.81 -7.95 22.74
C ARG A 75 1.67 -7.48 23.66
N THR A 76 0.44 -7.56 23.18
CA THR A 76 -0.80 -7.37 23.95
C THR A 76 -1.60 -8.67 23.91
N GLY A 77 -2.47 -8.88 24.91
CA GLY A 77 -3.38 -10.03 24.91
C GLY A 77 -4.35 -9.97 23.73
N PRO A 78 -5.05 -11.10 23.41
CA PRO A 78 -6.01 -11.17 22.33
C PRO A 78 -7.14 -10.14 22.49
N CYS A 79 -7.46 -9.40 21.41
CA CYS A 79 -8.55 -8.42 21.43
C CYS A 79 -9.91 -9.08 21.69
N ALA A 80 -10.10 -10.32 21.21
CA ALA A 80 -11.29 -11.10 21.52
C ALA A 80 -11.51 -11.27 23.05
N GLN A 81 -10.44 -11.57 23.80
CA GLN A 81 -10.51 -11.69 25.26
C GLN A 81 -10.74 -10.34 25.94
N ALA A 82 -10.11 -9.27 25.44
CA ALA A 82 -10.29 -7.92 25.98
C ALA A 82 -11.74 -7.44 25.83
N LEU A 83 -12.39 -7.67 24.69
CA LEU A 83 -13.78 -7.36 24.44
C LEU A 83 -14.73 -8.16 25.35
N ALA A 84 -14.49 -9.48 25.46
CA ALA A 84 -15.27 -10.33 26.36
C ALA A 84 -15.13 -9.92 27.84
N GLY A 85 -13.91 -9.66 28.30
CA GLY A 85 -13.61 -9.22 29.66
C GLY A 85 -14.21 -7.85 30.02
N ALA A 86 -14.43 -6.98 29.02
CA ALA A 86 -15.10 -5.70 29.20
C ALA A 86 -16.65 -5.81 29.24
N GLY A 87 -17.21 -7.01 29.06
CA GLY A 87 -18.66 -7.24 29.09
C GLY A 87 -19.38 -6.76 27.81
N ILE A 88 -18.67 -6.67 26.69
CA ILE A 88 -19.28 -6.44 25.38
C ILE A 88 -20.23 -7.62 25.08
N THR A 89 -21.46 -7.33 24.63
CA THR A 89 -22.49 -8.36 24.34
C THR A 89 -22.63 -8.65 22.84
N ARG A 90 -22.17 -7.74 21.99
CA ARG A 90 -22.19 -7.89 20.53
C ARG A 90 -20.94 -7.34 19.89
N VAL A 91 -20.41 -8.04 18.88
CA VAL A 91 -19.31 -7.56 18.03
C VAL A 91 -19.73 -7.65 16.57
N VAL A 92 -19.55 -6.55 15.86
CA VAL A 92 -19.77 -6.43 14.42
C VAL A 92 -18.42 -6.13 13.78
N TYR A 93 -17.88 -7.04 12.98
CA TYR A 93 -16.67 -6.76 12.23
C TYR A 93 -16.92 -6.74 10.72
N ALA A 94 -16.14 -5.91 10.00
CA ALA A 94 -16.33 -5.75 8.57
C ALA A 94 -15.69 -6.90 7.78
N VAL A 95 -14.41 -7.20 8.03
CA VAL A 95 -13.60 -8.14 7.24
C VAL A 95 -13.05 -9.23 8.16
N SER A 96 -13.09 -10.48 7.71
CA SER A 96 -12.40 -11.59 8.39
C SER A 96 -10.90 -11.46 8.24
N ASP A 97 -10.14 -11.81 9.28
CA ASP A 97 -8.67 -11.75 9.23
C ASP A 97 -8.12 -12.91 8.36
N PRO A 98 -7.46 -12.62 7.22
CA PRO A 98 -6.88 -13.65 6.38
C PRO A 98 -5.60 -14.27 6.96
N ASN A 99 -5.03 -13.70 8.02
CA ASN A 99 -3.83 -14.23 8.67
C ASN A 99 -4.17 -15.39 9.60
N PRO A 100 -3.78 -16.66 9.28
CA PRO A 100 -4.12 -17.82 10.10
C PRO A 100 -3.62 -17.72 11.54
N GLN A 101 -2.58 -16.92 11.81
CA GLN A 101 -2.02 -16.75 13.16
C GLN A 101 -2.88 -15.82 14.03
N ALA A 102 -3.66 -14.92 13.41
CA ALA A 102 -4.43 -13.90 14.12
C ALA A 102 -5.95 -14.15 14.08
N SER A 103 -6.43 -14.88 13.07
CA SER A 103 -7.85 -15.18 12.85
C SER A 103 -8.50 -16.01 13.96
N GLY A 104 -9.83 -16.16 13.91
CA GLY A 104 -10.61 -16.98 14.82
C GLY A 104 -11.14 -16.25 16.05
N GLY A 105 -10.94 -14.93 16.14
CA GLY A 105 -11.50 -14.15 17.24
C GLY A 105 -13.01 -14.13 17.28
N GLY A 106 -13.65 -14.11 16.11
CA GLY A 106 -15.11 -14.23 15.99
C GLY A 106 -15.65 -15.54 16.56
N ALA A 107 -14.95 -16.66 16.34
CA ALA A 107 -15.32 -17.95 16.90
C ALA A 107 -15.15 -17.97 18.42
N THR A 108 -14.03 -17.43 18.94
CA THR A 108 -13.77 -17.33 20.38
C THR A 108 -14.83 -16.46 21.08
N LEU A 109 -15.19 -15.32 20.52
CA LEU A 109 -16.21 -14.44 21.06
C LEU A 109 -17.58 -15.12 21.06
N ARG A 110 -17.94 -15.84 20.00
CA ARG A 110 -19.21 -16.60 19.93
C ARG A 110 -19.26 -17.71 20.99
N ALA A 111 -18.15 -18.41 21.20
CA ALA A 111 -18.04 -19.42 22.27
C ALA A 111 -18.18 -18.82 23.69
N ALA A 112 -17.83 -17.55 23.86
CA ALA A 112 -18.03 -16.78 25.08
C ALA A 112 -19.47 -16.21 25.22
N GLY A 113 -20.39 -16.54 24.32
CA GLY A 113 -21.79 -16.10 24.37
C GLY A 113 -22.06 -14.71 23.78
N ILE A 114 -21.10 -14.13 23.05
CA ILE A 114 -21.21 -12.81 22.43
C ILE A 114 -21.85 -12.95 21.05
N ASP A 115 -22.83 -12.09 20.74
CA ASP A 115 -23.47 -12.03 19.43
C ASP A 115 -22.48 -11.49 18.38
N ILE A 116 -22.30 -12.21 17.26
CA ILE A 116 -21.33 -11.90 16.22
C ILE A 116 -22.01 -11.69 14.87
N ALA A 117 -21.80 -10.51 14.27
CA ALA A 117 -22.13 -10.23 12.88
C ALA A 117 -20.86 -9.86 12.10
N ALA A 118 -20.77 -10.32 10.86
CA ALA A 118 -19.64 -10.05 9.95
C ALA A 118 -20.13 -9.44 8.63
N GLY A 119 -19.25 -8.74 7.91
CA GLY A 119 -19.50 -8.27 6.55
C GLY A 119 -20.15 -6.88 6.45
N LEU A 120 -20.39 -6.18 7.55
CA LEU A 120 -20.96 -4.82 7.49
C LEU A 120 -19.99 -3.84 6.88
N LEU A 121 -20.29 -3.30 5.68
CA LEU A 121 -19.43 -2.41 4.89
C LEU A 121 -18.07 -3.05 4.58
N ALA A 122 -18.08 -4.33 4.25
CA ALA A 122 -16.86 -5.09 3.99
C ALA A 122 -16.02 -4.46 2.86
N ASP A 123 -16.63 -4.10 1.74
CA ASP A 123 -15.95 -3.53 0.58
C ASP A 123 -15.27 -2.19 0.92
N GLU A 124 -15.95 -1.32 1.68
CA GLU A 124 -15.39 -0.04 2.14
C GLU A 124 -14.19 -0.27 3.08
N ALA A 125 -14.29 -1.24 3.99
CA ALA A 125 -13.23 -1.58 4.93
C ALA A 125 -12.04 -2.27 4.22
N GLU A 126 -12.29 -3.16 3.26
CA GLU A 126 -11.26 -3.79 2.43
C GLU A 126 -10.50 -2.74 1.61
N ALA A 127 -11.19 -1.79 0.98
CA ALA A 127 -10.56 -0.72 0.23
C ALA A 127 -9.62 0.12 1.10
N GLY A 128 -10.02 0.44 2.34
CA GLY A 128 -9.19 1.18 3.30
C GLY A 128 -7.97 0.42 3.80
N ASN A 129 -7.97 -0.92 3.73
CA ASN A 129 -6.88 -1.80 4.19
C ASN A 129 -6.30 -2.67 3.07
N ALA A 130 -6.54 -2.28 1.80
CA ALA A 130 -6.23 -3.08 0.62
C ALA A 130 -4.76 -3.51 0.56
N ALA A 131 -3.84 -2.61 0.89
CA ALA A 131 -2.41 -2.90 0.84
C ALA A 131 -2.02 -4.07 1.76
N TRP A 132 -2.48 -4.04 3.01
CA TRP A 132 -2.21 -5.11 3.95
C TRP A 132 -2.91 -6.42 3.57
N LEU A 133 -4.21 -6.35 3.27
CA LEU A 133 -5.02 -7.52 2.90
C LEU A 133 -4.44 -8.24 1.68
N THR A 134 -4.12 -7.49 0.61
CA THR A 134 -3.49 -8.02 -0.60
C THR A 134 -2.14 -8.65 -0.27
N SER A 135 -1.31 -7.96 0.54
CA SER A 135 0.02 -8.47 0.86
C SER A 135 -0.02 -9.79 1.62
N VAL A 136 -0.93 -9.93 2.57
CA VAL A 136 -1.08 -11.17 3.36
C VAL A 136 -1.67 -12.30 2.49
N ARG A 137 -2.68 -11.99 1.67
CA ARG A 137 -3.32 -12.99 0.77
C ARG A 137 -2.37 -13.51 -0.30
N LEU A 138 -1.49 -12.65 -0.85
CA LEU A 138 -0.60 -13.01 -1.96
C LEU A 138 0.84 -13.34 -1.54
N GLY A 139 1.24 -13.09 -0.28
CA GLY A 139 2.61 -13.31 0.20
C GLY A 139 3.65 -12.39 -0.45
N ARG A 140 3.22 -11.23 -0.97
CA ARG A 140 4.06 -10.17 -1.54
C ARG A 140 3.54 -8.79 -1.17
N PRO A 141 4.36 -7.71 -1.23
CA PRO A 141 3.85 -6.36 -1.07
C PRO A 141 2.75 -6.04 -2.11
N HIS A 142 1.77 -5.26 -1.68
CA HIS A 142 0.86 -4.56 -2.58
C HIS A 142 1.62 -3.47 -3.33
N VAL A 143 1.46 -3.40 -4.64
CA VAL A 143 2.15 -2.43 -5.49
C VAL A 143 1.16 -1.41 -6.04
N THR A 144 1.35 -0.14 -5.67
CA THR A 144 0.66 0.99 -6.30
C THR A 144 1.60 1.63 -7.33
N TRP A 145 1.27 1.51 -8.61
CA TRP A 145 1.98 2.24 -9.65
C TRP A 145 1.46 3.67 -9.73
N LYS A 146 2.33 4.64 -9.44
CA LYS A 146 2.05 6.05 -9.59
C LYS A 146 2.80 6.63 -10.79
N TYR A 147 2.08 7.32 -11.67
CA TYR A 147 2.71 8.07 -12.76
C TYR A 147 2.15 9.49 -12.87
N ALA A 148 2.90 10.36 -13.57
CA ALA A 148 2.47 11.67 -14.00
C ALA A 148 2.63 11.78 -15.50
N ALA A 149 1.60 12.29 -16.19
CA ALA A 149 1.61 12.44 -17.63
C ALA A 149 0.83 13.67 -18.07
N THR A 150 1.07 14.12 -19.30
CA THR A 150 0.19 15.03 -20.00
C THR A 150 -1.10 14.35 -20.42
N LEU A 151 -2.10 15.10 -20.85
CA LEU A 151 -3.38 14.56 -21.31
C LEU A 151 -3.23 13.62 -22.52
N ASP A 152 -2.21 13.81 -23.35
CA ASP A 152 -1.82 12.91 -24.43
C ASP A 152 -0.84 11.79 -24.01
N GLY A 153 -0.69 11.53 -22.70
CA GLY A 153 -0.02 10.36 -22.14
C GLY A 153 1.52 10.44 -22.11
N ARG A 154 2.14 11.63 -22.21
CA ARG A 154 3.59 11.78 -22.21
C ARG A 154 4.13 12.03 -20.80
N SER A 155 5.20 11.31 -20.43
CA SER A 155 5.89 11.46 -19.14
C SER A 155 7.10 12.39 -19.18
N ALA A 156 7.53 12.79 -20.38
CA ALA A 156 8.55 13.81 -20.66
C ALA A 156 8.36 14.36 -22.06
N ALA A 157 8.97 15.51 -22.37
CA ALA A 157 9.08 16.05 -23.72
C ALA A 157 10.09 15.26 -24.55
N ALA A 158 10.20 15.56 -25.87
CA ALA A 158 11.10 14.89 -26.78
C ALA A 158 12.58 15.02 -26.42
N ASP A 159 12.97 16.12 -25.78
CA ASP A 159 14.33 16.38 -25.26
C ASP A 159 14.62 15.72 -23.90
N GLY A 160 13.64 14.99 -23.33
CA GLY A 160 13.73 14.34 -22.04
C GLY A 160 13.38 15.25 -20.83
N SER A 161 13.07 16.52 -21.05
CA SER A 161 12.65 17.41 -19.96
C SER A 161 11.27 17.00 -19.44
N SER A 162 11.13 16.90 -18.09
CA SER A 162 9.90 16.44 -17.42
C SER A 162 9.45 17.36 -16.26
N ARG A 163 10.21 18.39 -15.95
CA ARG A 163 9.96 19.28 -14.78
C ARG A 163 9.37 20.62 -15.24
N TRP A 164 8.12 20.91 -14.87
CA TRP A 164 7.17 20.07 -14.12
C TRP A 164 5.97 19.82 -15.01
N ILE A 165 5.59 18.55 -15.19
CA ILE A 165 4.39 18.19 -15.93
C ILE A 165 3.16 18.51 -15.08
N THR A 166 3.16 18.07 -13.82
CA THR A 166 2.03 18.24 -12.90
C THR A 166 2.25 19.40 -11.92
N SER A 167 1.16 19.89 -11.36
CA SER A 167 1.07 21.01 -10.44
C SER A 167 1.80 20.79 -9.11
N ALA A 168 1.96 21.86 -8.34
CA ALA A 168 2.50 21.78 -6.98
C ALA A 168 1.59 20.98 -6.04
N GLU A 169 0.29 21.11 -6.21
CA GLU A 169 -0.74 20.41 -5.45
C GLU A 169 -0.65 18.89 -5.70
N SER A 170 -0.51 18.47 -6.95
CA SER A 170 -0.31 17.04 -7.31
C SER A 170 0.99 16.51 -6.70
N ARG A 171 2.07 17.27 -6.71
CA ARG A 171 3.33 16.86 -6.07
C ARG A 171 3.22 16.79 -4.54
N ALA A 172 2.42 17.65 -3.91
CA ALA A 172 2.12 17.54 -2.48
C ALA A 172 1.31 16.29 -2.16
N ASP A 173 0.32 15.94 -2.99
CA ASP A 173 -0.45 14.70 -2.84
C ASP A 173 0.44 13.44 -3.01
N VAL A 174 1.44 13.46 -3.91
CA VAL A 174 2.43 12.38 -4.02
C VAL A 174 3.24 12.21 -2.73
N HIS A 175 3.57 13.29 -2.01
CA HIS A 175 4.23 13.18 -0.70
C HIS A 175 3.32 12.49 0.34
N ARG A 176 2.00 12.69 0.29
CA ARG A 176 1.03 11.94 1.10
C ARG A 176 1.05 10.45 0.74
N LEU A 177 1.02 10.09 -0.55
CA LEU A 177 1.12 8.69 -0.98
C LEU A 177 2.40 8.01 -0.50
N ARG A 178 3.54 8.73 -0.53
CA ARG A 178 4.79 8.22 0.02
C ARG A 178 4.71 7.98 1.53
N ALA A 179 4.08 8.91 2.26
CA ALA A 179 3.90 8.81 3.71
C ALA A 179 3.00 7.63 4.12
N GLU A 180 2.08 7.23 3.26
CA GLU A 180 1.15 6.10 3.46
C GLU A 180 1.74 4.75 3.01
N SER A 181 2.92 4.75 2.38
CA SER A 181 3.57 3.55 1.83
C SER A 181 4.78 3.12 2.68
N ASP A 182 5.02 1.82 2.77
CA ASP A 182 6.20 1.29 3.49
C ASP A 182 7.48 1.52 2.70
N ALA A 183 7.39 1.50 1.37
CA ALA A 183 8.53 1.73 0.50
C ALA A 183 8.15 2.50 -0.77
N VAL A 184 9.13 3.26 -1.29
CA VAL A 184 9.06 3.93 -2.60
C VAL A 184 10.12 3.33 -3.50
N LEU A 185 9.73 2.80 -4.66
CA LEU A 185 10.61 2.10 -5.59
C LEU A 185 10.81 2.88 -6.89
N VAL A 186 12.07 3.04 -7.29
CA VAL A 186 12.46 3.57 -8.60
C VAL A 186 13.50 2.70 -9.28
N GLY A 187 13.60 2.78 -10.60
CA GLY A 187 14.61 2.09 -11.40
C GLY A 187 15.79 2.98 -11.78
N GLY A 188 16.87 2.35 -12.24
CA GLY A 188 18.12 3.01 -12.66
C GLY A 188 17.93 4.09 -13.72
N GLY A 189 16.93 3.99 -14.59
CA GLY A 189 16.59 5.05 -15.56
C GLY A 189 16.20 6.36 -14.86
N THR A 190 15.26 6.30 -13.94
CA THR A 190 14.79 7.44 -13.13
C THR A 190 15.92 7.99 -12.24
N LEU A 191 16.75 7.11 -11.64
CA LEU A 191 17.91 7.53 -10.85
C LEU A 191 18.88 8.38 -11.65
N ARG A 192 19.18 8.00 -12.88
CA ARG A 192 20.11 8.74 -13.76
C ARG A 192 19.51 10.03 -14.32
N ALA A 193 18.22 10.01 -14.68
CA ALA A 193 17.57 11.15 -15.32
C ALA A 193 17.23 12.26 -14.32
N ASP A 194 16.70 11.89 -13.16
CA ASP A 194 16.08 12.84 -12.25
C ASP A 194 16.87 13.08 -10.95
N ASP A 195 17.82 12.19 -10.60
CA ASP A 195 18.50 12.17 -9.29
C ASP A 195 17.49 12.42 -8.14
N PRO A 196 16.49 11.55 -7.99
CA PRO A 196 15.35 11.80 -7.11
C PRO A 196 15.75 11.63 -5.64
N HIS A 197 15.13 12.44 -4.78
CA HIS A 197 15.34 12.33 -3.33
C HIS A 197 14.43 11.25 -2.68
N LEU A 198 13.19 11.13 -3.12
CA LEU A 198 12.12 10.21 -2.71
C LEU A 198 11.64 10.29 -1.25
N ALA A 199 12.29 11.03 -0.37
CA ALA A 199 11.80 11.20 0.99
C ALA A 199 10.48 12.02 1.03
N VAL A 200 9.69 11.81 2.07
CA VAL A 200 8.47 12.57 2.36
C VAL A 200 8.84 13.98 2.82
N ARG A 201 8.11 14.96 2.33
CA ARG A 201 8.21 16.38 2.74
C ARG A 201 6.81 16.97 2.84
N GLY A 202 6.63 17.90 3.77
CA GLY A 202 5.38 18.65 3.92
C GLY A 202 4.21 17.83 4.48
N VAL A 203 4.46 16.64 5.04
CA VAL A 203 3.46 15.82 5.75
C VAL A 203 3.92 15.72 7.20
N GLU A 204 3.21 16.37 8.09
CA GLU A 204 3.55 16.42 9.52
C GLU A 204 3.44 15.04 10.17
N GLY A 205 4.41 14.67 11.00
CA GLY A 205 4.43 13.42 11.73
C GLY A 205 4.62 12.15 10.89
N ALA A 206 4.88 12.30 9.58
CA ALA A 206 5.04 11.14 8.69
C ALA A 206 6.30 10.33 9.03
N THR A 207 6.15 9.00 9.04
CA THR A 207 7.27 8.07 9.00
C THR A 207 7.86 8.08 7.58
N GLN A 208 9.19 8.12 7.48
CA GLN A 208 9.85 8.04 6.18
C GLN A 208 9.78 6.61 5.62
N PRO A 209 9.33 6.42 4.37
CA PRO A 209 9.35 5.11 3.73
C PRO A 209 10.77 4.65 3.41
N LEU A 210 10.97 3.34 3.27
CA LEU A 210 12.18 2.79 2.69
C LEU A 210 12.29 3.22 1.22
N ARG A 211 13.39 3.91 0.86
CA ARG A 211 13.68 4.25 -0.54
C ARG A 211 14.36 3.05 -1.19
N ILE A 212 13.78 2.50 -2.24
CA ILE A 212 14.33 1.35 -2.97
C ILE A 212 14.84 1.82 -4.34
N ALA A 213 16.13 1.71 -4.53
CA ALA A 213 16.81 1.97 -5.79
C ALA A 213 17.11 0.65 -6.51
N LEU A 214 16.38 0.33 -7.59
CA LEU A 214 16.68 -0.85 -8.42
C LEU A 214 17.67 -0.47 -9.50
N ASP A 215 18.93 -0.78 -9.29
CA ASP A 215 20.04 -0.51 -10.21
C ASP A 215 20.92 -1.74 -10.38
N THR A 216 20.57 -2.62 -11.28
CA THR A 216 21.16 -3.95 -11.48
C THR A 216 22.68 -3.95 -11.60
N ARG A 217 23.27 -2.87 -12.11
CA ARG A 217 24.72 -2.72 -12.31
C ARG A 217 25.42 -1.87 -11.26
N ALA A 218 24.70 -1.39 -10.25
CA ALA A 218 25.22 -0.48 -9.24
C ALA A 218 25.89 0.77 -9.85
N ALA A 219 25.31 1.35 -10.91
CA ALA A 219 25.86 2.54 -11.57
C ALA A 219 25.52 3.85 -10.82
N LEU A 220 24.84 3.75 -9.68
CA LEU A 220 24.46 4.88 -8.82
C LEU A 220 25.72 5.59 -8.31
N ARG A 221 25.73 6.92 -8.39
CA ARG A 221 26.85 7.72 -7.87
C ARG A 221 26.80 7.80 -6.34
N PRO A 222 27.93 7.82 -5.64
CA PRO A 222 27.98 7.97 -4.18
C PRO A 222 27.34 9.28 -3.67
N THR A 223 27.25 10.29 -4.54
CA THR A 223 26.66 11.59 -4.25
C THR A 223 25.17 11.70 -4.66
N ALA A 224 24.54 10.59 -5.05
CA ALA A 224 23.13 10.59 -5.44
C ALA A 224 22.24 10.98 -4.27
N ARG A 225 21.24 11.85 -4.53
CA ARG A 225 20.36 12.43 -3.50
C ARG A 225 19.56 11.38 -2.73
N ILE A 226 19.33 10.21 -3.33
CA ILE A 226 18.63 9.10 -2.66
C ILE A 226 19.48 8.47 -1.53
N LEU A 227 20.78 8.75 -1.47
CA LEU A 227 21.70 8.19 -0.47
C LEU A 227 21.92 9.07 0.75
N ASP A 228 21.24 10.21 0.84
CA ASP A 228 21.33 11.06 2.03
C ASP A 228 20.61 10.43 3.24
N ASP A 229 20.79 11.03 4.42
CA ASP A 229 20.25 10.56 5.70
C ASP A 229 18.77 10.89 5.94
N ALA A 230 18.06 11.46 4.95
CA ALA A 230 16.67 11.90 5.13
C ALA A 230 15.68 10.74 5.27
N ALA A 231 16.04 9.55 4.75
CA ALA A 231 15.25 8.32 4.87
C ALA A 231 16.14 7.09 4.67
N PRO A 232 15.78 5.90 5.16
CA PRO A 232 16.52 4.67 4.89
C PRO A 232 16.51 4.34 3.38
N THR A 233 17.63 3.80 2.87
CA THR A 233 17.76 3.43 1.46
C THR A 233 18.24 2.01 1.31
N LEU A 234 17.59 1.24 0.44
CA LEU A 234 17.97 -0.10 0.00
C LEU A 234 18.34 -0.07 -1.49
N LEU A 235 19.57 -0.39 -1.81
CA LEU A 235 20.00 -0.54 -3.19
C LEU A 235 19.88 -2.02 -3.62
N VAL A 236 19.07 -2.27 -4.65
CA VAL A 236 18.88 -3.59 -5.24
C VAL A 236 19.76 -3.73 -6.47
N VAL A 237 20.63 -4.72 -6.45
CA VAL A 237 21.64 -4.95 -7.49
C VAL A 237 21.68 -6.40 -7.93
N GLY A 238 22.28 -6.68 -9.07
CA GLY A 238 22.64 -8.04 -9.48
C GLY A 238 23.67 -8.67 -8.53
N GLU A 239 23.68 -10.00 -8.42
CA GLU A 239 24.57 -10.73 -7.51
C GLU A 239 26.04 -10.33 -7.69
N ASP A 240 26.49 -10.18 -8.96
CA ASP A 240 27.88 -9.91 -9.32
C ASP A 240 28.21 -8.41 -9.46
N ALA A 241 27.28 -7.51 -9.12
CA ALA A 241 27.48 -6.07 -9.28
C ALA A 241 28.60 -5.55 -8.37
N ASP A 242 29.52 -4.76 -8.93
CA ASP A 242 30.58 -4.09 -8.16
C ASP A 242 30.01 -2.90 -7.40
N THR A 243 29.97 -3.00 -6.08
CA THR A 243 29.44 -1.98 -5.17
C THR A 243 30.49 -1.33 -4.29
N ARG A 244 31.80 -1.54 -4.56
CA ARG A 244 32.91 -1.02 -3.71
C ARG A 244 32.93 0.49 -3.59
N HIS A 245 32.38 1.21 -4.57
CA HIS A 245 32.24 2.67 -4.57
C HIS A 245 31.05 3.20 -3.75
N LEU A 246 30.22 2.31 -3.17
CA LEU A 246 29.04 2.65 -2.37
C LEU A 246 29.15 2.09 -0.94
N PRO A 247 30.20 2.47 -0.19
CA PRO A 247 30.39 1.95 1.17
C PRO A 247 29.25 2.40 2.10
N GLY A 248 28.78 1.47 2.95
CA GLY A 248 27.75 1.76 3.94
C GLY A 248 26.32 1.76 3.42
N VAL A 249 26.07 1.61 2.12
CA VAL A 249 24.73 1.48 1.55
C VAL A 249 24.19 0.08 1.83
N GLU A 250 22.96 -0.04 2.33
CA GLU A 250 22.29 -1.34 2.47
C GLU A 250 22.01 -1.95 1.10
N LEU A 251 22.46 -3.20 0.89
CA LEU A 251 22.36 -3.89 -0.39
C LEU A 251 21.41 -5.09 -0.30
N LEU A 252 20.62 -5.26 -1.37
CA LEU A 252 19.92 -6.50 -1.68
C LEU A 252 20.43 -7.02 -3.02
N ARG A 253 21.13 -8.16 -2.99
CA ARG A 253 21.67 -8.80 -4.19
C ARG A 253 20.69 -9.87 -4.67
N LEU A 254 20.36 -9.82 -5.96
CA LEU A 254 19.39 -10.72 -6.58
C LEU A 254 19.94 -11.27 -7.91
N PRO A 255 19.52 -12.49 -8.29
CA PRO A 255 19.87 -13.07 -9.58
C PRO A 255 19.30 -12.22 -10.72
N LEU A 256 20.00 -12.25 -11.85
CA LEU A 256 19.56 -11.57 -13.07
C LEU A 256 19.03 -12.59 -14.09
N HIS A 257 17.85 -12.32 -14.64
CA HIS A 257 17.27 -13.02 -15.77
C HIS A 257 17.35 -12.09 -16.99
N ASP A 258 18.07 -12.46 -18.02
CA ASP A 258 18.33 -11.63 -19.20
C ASP A 258 18.85 -10.21 -18.84
N GLY A 259 19.74 -10.14 -17.84
CA GLY A 259 20.34 -8.89 -17.36
C GLY A 259 19.41 -8.00 -16.51
N ARG A 260 18.27 -8.52 -16.08
CA ARG A 260 17.27 -7.81 -15.24
C ARG A 260 16.95 -8.60 -13.99
N VAL A 261 16.61 -7.90 -12.91
CA VAL A 261 16.04 -8.50 -11.70
C VAL A 261 14.57 -8.88 -11.98
N GLY A 262 14.18 -10.11 -11.66
CA GLY A 262 12.81 -10.57 -11.74
C GLY A 262 11.93 -9.80 -10.73
N VAL A 263 10.72 -9.41 -11.15
CA VAL A 263 9.81 -8.64 -10.28
C VAL A 263 9.44 -9.45 -9.03
N HIS A 264 9.12 -10.74 -9.19
CA HIS A 264 8.79 -11.61 -8.05
C HIS A 264 10.00 -11.90 -7.15
N ASP A 265 11.22 -11.98 -7.74
CA ASP A 265 12.46 -12.13 -6.97
C ASP A 265 12.75 -10.90 -6.09
N LEU A 266 12.31 -9.72 -6.53
CA LEU A 266 12.36 -8.49 -5.73
C LEU A 266 11.29 -8.47 -4.65
N LEU A 267 10.03 -8.76 -4.98
CA LEU A 267 8.90 -8.60 -4.06
C LEU A 267 8.94 -9.57 -2.88
N THR A 268 9.40 -10.81 -3.10
CA THR A 268 9.49 -11.84 -2.05
C THR A 268 10.38 -11.44 -0.87
N PRO A 269 11.65 -11.02 -1.05
CA PRO A 269 12.47 -10.58 0.07
C PRO A 269 11.97 -9.28 0.69
N LEU A 270 11.32 -8.39 -0.04
CA LEU A 270 10.69 -7.20 0.54
C LEU A 270 9.55 -7.58 1.50
N PHE A 271 8.69 -8.52 1.12
CA PHE A 271 7.65 -9.04 2.01
C PHE A 271 8.22 -9.67 3.29
N ARG A 272 9.31 -10.45 3.18
CA ARG A 272 10.01 -11.05 4.33
C ARG A 272 10.63 -10.01 5.26
N ARG A 273 10.99 -8.82 4.74
CA ARG A 273 11.45 -7.65 5.51
C ARG A 273 10.32 -6.90 6.20
N GLY A 274 9.07 -7.35 6.06
CA GLY A 274 7.91 -6.68 6.65
C GLY A 274 7.28 -5.59 5.77
N ILE A 275 7.77 -5.35 4.56
CA ILE A 275 7.17 -4.40 3.61
C ILE A 275 5.83 -4.97 3.12
N ARG A 276 4.75 -4.23 3.32
CA ARG A 276 3.39 -4.59 2.90
C ARG A 276 2.89 -3.78 1.72
N SER A 277 3.45 -2.58 1.53
CA SER A 277 3.08 -1.65 0.47
C SER A 277 4.31 -1.05 -0.21
N VAL A 278 4.27 -0.98 -1.55
CA VAL A 278 5.29 -0.35 -2.40
C VAL A 278 4.62 0.68 -3.30
N LEU A 279 5.07 1.92 -3.23
CA LEU A 279 4.76 2.95 -4.21
C LEU A 279 5.80 2.89 -5.33
N LEU A 280 5.39 2.39 -6.50
CA LEU A 280 6.22 2.34 -7.68
C LEU A 280 6.18 3.70 -8.40
N GLU A 281 7.25 4.47 -8.28
CA GLU A 281 7.48 5.75 -8.98
C GLU A 281 8.52 5.60 -10.09
N GLY A 282 8.71 4.38 -10.57
CA GLY A 282 9.66 4.07 -11.64
C GLY A 282 9.25 4.64 -13.00
N GLY A 283 10.26 4.75 -13.88
CA GLY A 283 10.01 5.13 -15.27
C GLY A 283 9.22 4.07 -16.05
N PRO A 284 8.84 4.38 -17.30
CA PRO A 284 7.95 3.55 -18.12
C PRO A 284 8.35 2.09 -18.24
N THR A 285 9.64 1.80 -18.37
CA THR A 285 10.17 0.43 -18.52
C THR A 285 9.96 -0.41 -17.26
N LEU A 286 10.19 0.17 -16.07
CA LEU A 286 9.99 -0.56 -14.82
C LEU A 286 8.50 -0.80 -14.58
N ALA A 287 7.66 0.18 -14.89
CA ALA A 287 6.21 0.03 -14.81
C ALA A 287 5.70 -1.07 -15.74
N GLY A 288 6.24 -1.15 -16.98
CA GLY A 288 5.93 -2.22 -17.93
C GLY A 288 6.25 -3.59 -17.38
N ALA A 289 7.46 -3.78 -16.84
CA ALA A 289 7.87 -5.06 -16.24
C ALA A 289 6.97 -5.49 -15.05
N PHE A 290 6.54 -4.54 -14.21
CA PHE A 290 5.61 -4.84 -13.12
C PHE A 290 4.21 -5.20 -13.61
N LEU A 291 3.74 -4.55 -14.69
CA LEU A 291 2.44 -4.86 -15.29
C LEU A 291 2.46 -6.23 -15.97
N GLU A 292 3.50 -6.51 -16.76
CA GLU A 292 3.73 -7.82 -17.40
C GLU A 292 3.79 -8.97 -16.39
N ALA A 293 4.42 -8.74 -15.22
CA ALA A 293 4.48 -9.71 -14.14
C ALA A 293 3.16 -9.86 -13.34
N GLY A 294 2.09 -9.15 -13.68
CA GLY A 294 0.84 -9.14 -12.91
C GLY A 294 1.01 -8.61 -11.47
N ALA A 295 2.00 -7.74 -11.26
CA ALA A 295 2.39 -7.28 -9.94
C ALA A 295 1.93 -5.86 -9.61
N VAL A 296 1.07 -5.26 -10.42
CA VAL A 296 0.42 -3.96 -10.14
C VAL A 296 -0.96 -4.21 -9.57
N ASP A 297 -1.21 -3.76 -8.33
CA ASP A 297 -2.49 -3.92 -7.64
C ASP A 297 -3.36 -2.65 -7.69
N ARG A 298 -2.73 -1.49 -7.85
CA ARG A 298 -3.41 -0.19 -7.98
C ARG A 298 -2.63 0.72 -8.92
N VAL A 299 -3.34 1.54 -9.66
CA VAL A 299 -2.77 2.58 -10.53
C VAL A 299 -3.25 3.95 -10.05
N ILE A 300 -2.33 4.91 -9.89
CA ILE A 300 -2.65 6.31 -9.60
C ILE A 300 -1.98 7.18 -10.67
N GLY A 301 -2.79 7.68 -11.59
CA GLY A 301 -2.35 8.57 -12.67
C GLY A 301 -2.67 10.02 -12.36
N TYR A 302 -1.67 10.90 -12.45
CA TYR A 302 -1.86 12.35 -12.43
C TYR A 302 -1.77 12.86 -13.87
N LEU A 303 -2.88 13.37 -14.39
CA LEU A 303 -2.99 13.88 -15.76
C LEU A 303 -2.99 15.41 -15.74
N ALA A 304 -1.93 15.99 -16.27
CA ALA A 304 -1.84 17.44 -16.43
C ALA A 304 -2.64 17.88 -17.67
N PRO A 305 -3.33 19.04 -17.63
CA PRO A 305 -4.04 19.61 -18.79
C PRO A 305 -3.06 20.24 -19.77
N ALA A 306 -2.15 19.44 -20.32
CA ALA A 306 -1.11 19.83 -21.26
C ALA A 306 -0.97 18.77 -22.35
N LEU A 307 -0.42 19.17 -23.51
CA LEU A 307 -0.12 18.29 -24.64
C LEU A 307 1.36 18.46 -25.02
N LEU A 308 2.05 17.36 -25.28
CA LEU A 308 3.44 17.34 -25.75
C LEU A 308 3.60 16.78 -27.17
N GLY A 309 2.69 15.92 -27.61
CA GLY A 309 2.73 15.26 -28.91
C GLY A 309 3.82 14.20 -29.04
N ALA A 310 5.08 14.56 -28.74
CA ALA A 310 6.24 13.68 -28.78
C ALA A 310 6.84 13.47 -27.40
N GLY A 311 7.73 12.47 -27.26
CA GLY A 311 8.38 12.11 -26.02
C GLY A 311 7.92 10.74 -25.49
N PRO A 312 8.53 10.20 -24.42
CA PRO A 312 8.19 8.89 -23.89
C PRO A 312 6.78 8.84 -23.34
N ALA A 313 6.07 7.74 -23.58
CA ALA A 313 4.81 7.43 -22.95
C ALA A 313 5.00 7.15 -21.43
N ALA A 314 3.92 7.26 -20.65
CA ALA A 314 3.95 6.94 -19.22
C ALA A 314 4.19 5.45 -18.94
N LEU A 315 3.83 4.58 -19.89
CA LEU A 315 4.06 3.14 -19.87
C LEU A 315 4.84 2.74 -21.13
N ALA A 316 5.91 1.96 -20.96
CA ALA A 316 6.61 1.31 -22.06
C ALA A 316 6.03 -0.09 -22.30
N ASP A 317 6.80 -0.93 -23.00
CA ASP A 317 6.41 -2.31 -23.26
C ASP A 317 6.03 -3.06 -21.98
N ALA A 318 4.87 -3.68 -22.00
CA ALA A 318 4.29 -4.44 -20.89
C ALA A 318 3.81 -5.84 -21.36
N GLY A 319 4.37 -6.35 -22.47
CA GLY A 319 4.02 -7.65 -23.03
C GLY A 319 2.63 -7.69 -23.68
N ILE A 320 2.02 -6.53 -23.99
CA ILE A 320 0.68 -6.44 -24.59
C ILE A 320 0.84 -6.20 -26.10
N GLU A 321 0.54 -7.23 -26.91
CA GLU A 321 0.75 -7.17 -28.36
C GLU A 321 -0.48 -6.66 -29.11
N ASN A 322 -1.67 -6.88 -28.61
CA ASN A 322 -2.91 -6.49 -29.28
C ASN A 322 -3.96 -5.93 -28.30
N ILE A 323 -4.98 -5.26 -28.84
CA ILE A 323 -5.99 -4.56 -28.03
C ILE A 323 -6.85 -5.50 -27.19
N SER A 324 -7.01 -6.76 -27.59
CA SER A 324 -7.76 -7.75 -26.79
C SER A 324 -7.04 -8.16 -25.52
N ASP A 325 -5.71 -8.03 -25.50
CA ASP A 325 -4.85 -8.37 -24.34
C ASP A 325 -4.65 -7.18 -23.40
N ALA A 326 -5.21 -6.02 -23.75
CA ALA A 326 -5.08 -4.81 -22.93
C ALA A 326 -5.54 -5.06 -21.49
N GLN A 327 -4.67 -4.77 -20.52
CA GLN A 327 -5.05 -4.79 -19.11
C GLN A 327 -6.14 -3.75 -18.86
N ARG A 328 -7.35 -4.20 -18.58
CA ARG A 328 -8.47 -3.34 -18.23
C ARG A 328 -8.35 -2.88 -16.77
N LEU A 329 -8.79 -1.66 -16.53
CA LEU A 329 -8.81 -1.04 -15.21
C LEU A 329 -10.23 -0.64 -14.85
N ASP A 330 -10.60 -0.85 -13.58
CA ASP A 330 -11.79 -0.28 -12.96
C ASP A 330 -11.40 1.01 -12.24
N ILE A 331 -12.01 2.13 -12.67
CA ILE A 331 -11.74 3.45 -12.08
C ILE A 331 -12.55 3.57 -10.79
N THR A 332 -11.84 3.57 -9.66
CA THR A 332 -12.46 3.68 -8.33
C THR A 332 -12.61 5.13 -7.88
N GLU A 333 -11.80 6.05 -8.42
CA GLU A 333 -11.86 7.46 -8.08
C GLU A 333 -11.30 8.34 -9.21
N ALA A 334 -11.94 9.49 -9.44
CA ALA A 334 -11.45 10.54 -10.32
C ALA A 334 -11.68 11.91 -9.67
N VAL A 335 -10.61 12.60 -9.28
CA VAL A 335 -10.68 13.87 -8.53
C VAL A 335 -9.73 14.91 -9.11
N ARG A 336 -10.12 16.18 -9.01
CA ARG A 336 -9.24 17.30 -9.32
C ARG A 336 -8.26 17.57 -8.17
N ILE A 337 -6.98 17.71 -8.53
CA ILE A 337 -5.90 18.11 -7.63
C ILE A 337 -5.25 19.37 -8.22
N GLY A 338 -5.66 20.55 -7.75
CA GLY A 338 -5.33 21.80 -8.43
C GLY A 338 -5.85 21.81 -9.88
N PRO A 339 -5.00 22.10 -10.89
CA PRO A 339 -5.40 22.01 -12.31
C PRO A 339 -5.45 20.58 -12.85
N ASP A 340 -4.77 19.61 -12.20
CA ASP A 340 -4.62 18.27 -12.70
C ASP A 340 -5.81 17.36 -12.35
N LEU A 341 -5.93 16.23 -13.04
CA LEU A 341 -6.85 15.15 -12.71
C LEU A 341 -6.08 13.97 -12.14
N ARG A 342 -6.40 13.55 -10.91
CA ARG A 342 -5.93 12.28 -10.35
C ARG A 342 -6.98 11.20 -10.62
N ILE A 343 -6.54 10.10 -11.22
CA ILE A 343 -7.33 8.90 -11.44
C ILE A 343 -6.74 7.78 -10.59
N THR A 344 -7.57 7.14 -9.77
CA THR A 344 -7.24 5.91 -9.06
C THR A 344 -8.01 4.76 -9.69
N ALA A 345 -7.31 3.67 -10.03
CA ALA A 345 -7.92 2.52 -10.66
C ALA A 345 -7.28 1.21 -10.16
N VAL A 346 -8.00 0.11 -10.28
CA VAL A 346 -7.52 -1.24 -9.98
C VAL A 346 -7.56 -2.11 -11.22
N PRO A 347 -6.57 -3.00 -11.43
CA PRO A 347 -6.61 -3.96 -12.54
C PRO A 347 -7.82 -4.89 -12.42
N VAL A 348 -8.56 -5.01 -13.52
CA VAL A 348 -9.63 -6.03 -13.62
C VAL A 348 -8.96 -7.39 -13.84
N PRO A 349 -9.30 -8.42 -13.04
CA PRO A 349 -8.79 -9.76 -13.28
C PRO A 349 -9.07 -10.22 -14.70
N VAL A 350 -8.05 -10.75 -15.39
CA VAL A 350 -8.26 -11.39 -16.68
C VAL A 350 -9.04 -12.69 -16.43
N THR A 351 -10.34 -12.68 -16.73
CA THR A 351 -11.12 -13.93 -16.80
C THR A 351 -10.60 -14.72 -17.98
N THR A 352 -9.74 -15.70 -17.74
CA THR A 352 -9.43 -16.73 -18.72
C THR A 352 -10.73 -17.47 -19.04
N SER A 353 -11.40 -17.04 -20.12
CA SER A 353 -12.48 -17.81 -20.71
C SER A 353 -11.87 -19.12 -21.19
N THR A 354 -12.01 -20.18 -20.41
CA THR A 354 -11.89 -21.55 -20.89
C THR A 354 -13.04 -21.79 -21.85
N ALA A 355 -12.90 -21.31 -23.09
CA ALA A 355 -13.75 -21.72 -24.18
C ALA A 355 -13.49 -23.23 -24.38
N THR A 356 -14.33 -24.05 -23.76
CA THR A 356 -14.49 -25.46 -24.14
C THR A 356 -14.86 -25.47 -25.63
N LYS A 357 -13.89 -25.81 -26.47
CA LYS A 357 -14.20 -26.15 -27.85
C LYS A 357 -15.02 -27.44 -27.79
N GLU A 358 -16.33 -27.31 -27.84
CA GLU A 358 -17.20 -28.43 -28.24
C GLU A 358 -16.93 -28.71 -29.71
N HIS A 359 -16.44 -29.91 -29.97
CA HIS A 359 -16.34 -30.48 -31.30
C HIS A 359 -17.64 -31.20 -31.65
#